data_eff0ec54ae22893187b13288e4b49bb1
#
_entry.id   eff0ec54ae22893187b13288e4b49bb1
#
_cell.length_a   1.000
_cell.length_b   1.000
_cell.length_c   1.000
_cell.angle_alpha   90.00
_cell.angle_beta   90.00
_cell.angle_gamma   90.00
#
_symmetry.space_group_name_H-M   'P 1'
#
loop_
_entity.id
_entity.type
_entity.pdbx_description
1 polymer ?
#
loop_
_entity_poly.entity_id
_entity_poly.type
_entity_poly.pdbx_seq_one_letter_code
_entity_poly.pdbx_strand_id
1 'polypeptide(L)'
;MKKRMLAIFVLLVLLAGAMLPAVRAAELDLPAPSYVLMERSTGEVLLEHNAHERLRPASVTKVMTLLLIMEALDDGRIGWDDMVQTSAAAAAKGGSQIYLKENEQLPLEEMLKSIVVSSANDCACAMAEHIAGSEAAFVEMMNARAEQLAMTDTHFVNCTGLDDEPEAAEHLTTAYDIALMSRELLGHEAIKKYTTIWMDTVRDGQFGLSNTNKLVRFYDGTTGLKTGYTSAAGHCLSASAERNGMELIAVVLHCASSTDRFESAKALLNYGFSNYALVTPEPGELPAVPVTLGTAAEITPVLADETPILIDKALAAGVETRVCVDESVTAPVEAGQTLGTLTITSGGQTIAERDLIAPESVGALRWGDVFLQMLRALCMG
;
A
#
# COMPACT_ATOMS: atom_id res chain seq x y z
N MET A 1 0.34 -50.49 -30.85
CA MET A 1 1.58 -49.67 -30.84
C MET A 1 1.30 -48.16 -31.01
N LYS A 2 0.56 -47.72 -32.03
CA LYS A 2 0.30 -46.25 -32.27
C LYS A 2 -0.35 -45.49 -31.10
N LYS A 3 -1.31 -46.11 -30.38
CA LYS A 3 -1.95 -45.44 -29.20
C LYS A 3 -1.02 -45.28 -27.99
N ARG A 4 -0.08 -46.21 -27.79
CA ARG A 4 0.93 -46.12 -26.72
C ARG A 4 2.01 -45.08 -27.04
N MET A 5 2.41 -44.94 -28.32
CA MET A 5 3.35 -43.90 -28.75
C MET A 5 2.75 -42.51 -28.63
N LEU A 6 1.44 -42.34 -28.95
CA LEU A 6 0.74 -41.05 -28.78
C LEU A 6 0.64 -40.66 -27.31
N ALA A 7 0.35 -41.58 -26.40
CA ALA A 7 0.30 -41.33 -24.97
C ALA A 7 1.67 -40.95 -24.38
N ILE A 8 2.74 -41.57 -24.85
CA ILE A 8 4.11 -41.23 -24.43
C ILE A 8 4.52 -39.83 -24.96
N PHE A 9 4.11 -39.49 -26.19
CA PHE A 9 4.39 -38.17 -26.78
C PHE A 9 3.64 -37.06 -26.05
N VAL A 10 2.36 -37.27 -25.70
CA VAL A 10 1.56 -36.31 -24.91
C VAL A 10 2.14 -36.17 -23.50
N LEU A 11 2.61 -37.27 -22.88
CA LEU A 11 3.25 -37.23 -21.56
C LEU A 11 4.59 -36.47 -21.60
N LEU A 12 5.38 -36.63 -22.66
CA LEU A 12 6.64 -35.91 -22.87
C LEU A 12 6.43 -34.41 -23.14
N VAL A 13 5.37 -34.03 -23.85
CA VAL A 13 5.00 -32.62 -24.09
C VAL A 13 4.50 -31.97 -22.79
N LEU A 14 3.74 -32.69 -21.96
CA LEU A 14 3.32 -32.21 -20.63
C LEU A 14 4.49 -32.09 -19.64
N LEU A 15 5.48 -32.99 -19.71
CA LEU A 15 6.70 -32.87 -18.89
C LEU A 15 7.66 -31.81 -19.38
N ALA A 16 7.71 -31.49 -20.67
CA ALA A 16 8.52 -30.40 -21.21
C ALA A 16 7.93 -29.03 -20.91
N GLY A 17 6.59 -28.93 -20.77
CA GLY A 17 5.91 -27.70 -20.30
C GLY A 17 6.12 -27.38 -18.82
N ALA A 18 6.58 -28.34 -18.01
CA ALA A 18 6.83 -28.18 -16.57
C ALA A 18 8.27 -27.70 -16.24
N MET A 19 9.14 -27.54 -17.21
CA MET A 19 10.49 -26.99 -17.06
C MET A 19 10.56 -25.54 -17.58
N LEU A 20 9.67 -24.68 -17.11
CA LEU A 20 9.98 -23.25 -17.09
C LEU A 20 11.12 -23.08 -16.07
N PRO A 21 12.27 -22.50 -16.46
CA PRO A 21 13.27 -22.15 -15.47
C PRO A 21 12.58 -21.24 -14.47
N ALA A 22 12.52 -21.65 -13.20
CA ALA A 22 12.18 -20.73 -12.14
C ALA A 22 13.16 -19.57 -12.30
N VAL A 23 12.65 -18.38 -12.66
CA VAL A 23 13.43 -17.15 -12.63
C VAL A 23 13.84 -17.01 -11.17
N ARG A 24 15.08 -17.40 -10.89
CA ARG A 24 15.66 -17.27 -9.56
C ARG A 24 15.68 -15.76 -9.29
N ALA A 25 14.82 -15.31 -8.38
CA ALA A 25 14.84 -13.93 -7.93
C ALA A 25 16.32 -13.57 -7.65
N ALA A 26 16.77 -12.45 -8.17
CA ALA A 26 18.14 -12.01 -7.96
C ALA A 26 18.31 -11.80 -6.45
N GLU A 27 19.04 -12.69 -5.80
CA GLU A 27 19.35 -12.61 -4.39
C GLU A 27 20.35 -11.45 -4.23
N LEU A 28 19.85 -10.32 -3.68
CA LEU A 28 20.72 -9.22 -3.30
C LEU A 28 21.44 -9.63 -2.01
N ASP A 29 22.76 -9.67 -2.04
CA ASP A 29 23.57 -9.85 -0.82
C ASP A 29 23.56 -8.52 -0.03
N LEU A 30 22.63 -8.42 0.91
CA LEU A 30 22.43 -7.22 1.73
C LEU A 30 22.79 -7.49 3.18
N PRO A 31 23.45 -6.53 3.87
CA PRO A 31 23.76 -6.64 5.29
C PRO A 31 22.52 -6.43 6.19
N ALA A 32 21.32 -6.81 5.73
CA ALA A 32 20.07 -6.78 6.45
C ALA A 32 19.55 -8.21 6.66
N PRO A 33 19.47 -8.71 7.91
CA PRO A 33 19.04 -10.07 8.22
C PRO A 33 17.59 -10.39 7.80
N SER A 34 16.72 -9.37 7.80
CA SER A 34 15.33 -9.49 7.36
C SER A 34 14.96 -8.25 6.56
N TYR A 35 14.33 -8.47 5.38
CA TYR A 35 13.87 -7.38 4.54
C TYR A 35 12.72 -7.77 3.61
N VAL A 36 12.00 -6.76 3.15
CA VAL A 36 11.02 -6.86 2.07
C VAL A 36 11.05 -5.58 1.22
N LEU A 37 10.84 -5.75 -0.07
CA LEU A 37 10.53 -4.69 -1.02
C LEU A 37 9.16 -4.95 -1.62
N MET A 38 8.24 -4.00 -1.46
CA MET A 38 6.86 -4.09 -1.92
C MET A 38 6.52 -2.90 -2.81
N GLU A 39 5.74 -3.11 -3.86
CA GLU A 39 5.12 -2.02 -4.62
C GLU A 39 3.81 -1.61 -3.94
N ARG A 40 3.63 -0.31 -3.70
CA ARG A 40 2.55 0.21 -2.86
C ARG A 40 1.15 -0.02 -3.44
N SER A 41 0.92 0.27 -4.73
CA SER A 41 -0.42 0.26 -5.31
C SER A 41 -0.97 -1.16 -5.49
N THR A 42 -0.13 -2.08 -5.96
CA THR A 42 -0.50 -3.49 -6.17
C THR A 42 -0.39 -4.33 -4.89
N GLY A 43 0.51 -3.95 -3.98
CA GLY A 43 0.89 -4.77 -2.83
C GLY A 43 1.79 -5.95 -3.18
N GLU A 44 2.31 -6.00 -4.43
CA GLU A 44 3.20 -7.07 -4.85
C GLU A 44 4.57 -7.00 -4.17
N VAL A 45 5.04 -8.14 -3.67
CA VAL A 45 6.38 -8.30 -3.11
C VAL A 45 7.37 -8.57 -4.24
N LEU A 46 8.33 -7.65 -4.42
CA LEU A 46 9.34 -7.72 -5.48
C LEU A 46 10.59 -8.48 -5.05
N LEU A 47 10.91 -8.40 -3.77
CA LEU A 47 12.05 -9.07 -3.17
C LEU A 47 11.86 -9.22 -1.67
N GLU A 48 12.24 -10.36 -1.12
CA GLU A 48 12.16 -10.60 0.32
C GLU A 48 13.25 -11.55 0.81
N HIS A 49 13.59 -11.43 2.07
CA HIS A 49 14.48 -12.34 2.78
C HIS A 49 14.08 -12.37 4.25
N ASN A 50 13.81 -13.54 4.81
CA ASN A 50 13.32 -13.71 6.18
C ASN A 50 12.19 -12.73 6.53
N ALA A 51 11.33 -12.35 5.56
CA ALA A 51 10.38 -11.26 5.70
C ALA A 51 9.29 -11.54 6.76
N HIS A 52 9.08 -12.79 7.13
CA HIS A 52 8.12 -13.25 8.15
C HIS A 52 8.77 -13.62 9.48
N GLU A 53 10.05 -13.33 9.66
CA GLU A 53 10.72 -13.51 10.96
C GLU A 53 10.21 -12.46 11.96
N ARG A 54 9.74 -12.92 13.14
CA ARG A 54 9.24 -12.05 14.20
C ARG A 54 10.38 -11.38 14.93
N LEU A 55 10.51 -10.08 14.76
CA LEU A 55 11.58 -9.26 15.28
C LEU A 55 11.03 -8.03 16.00
N ARG A 56 11.83 -7.42 16.86
CA ARG A 56 11.49 -6.16 17.52
C ARG A 56 11.64 -5.00 16.53
N PRO A 57 10.60 -4.16 16.35
CA PRO A 57 10.63 -3.07 15.38
C PRO A 57 11.29 -1.78 15.91
N ALA A 58 11.52 -1.65 17.21
CA ALA A 58 11.81 -0.37 17.83
C ALA A 58 10.81 0.72 17.39
N SER A 59 11.25 1.96 17.19
CA SER A 59 10.37 3.07 16.79
C SER A 59 9.73 2.94 15.38
N VAL A 60 9.96 1.85 14.62
CA VAL A 60 9.16 1.57 13.42
C VAL A 60 7.71 1.24 13.80
N THR A 61 7.45 0.82 15.04
CA THR A 61 6.11 0.75 15.67
C THR A 61 5.26 1.98 15.38
N LYS A 62 5.88 3.17 15.34
CA LYS A 62 5.16 4.44 15.14
C LYS A 62 4.53 4.58 13.75
N VAL A 63 4.82 3.67 12.81
CA VAL A 63 4.06 3.60 11.55
C VAL A 63 2.61 3.27 11.84
N MET A 64 2.32 2.31 12.74
CA MET A 64 0.95 2.01 13.18
C MET A 64 0.36 3.17 13.99
N THR A 65 1.14 3.79 14.87
CA THR A 65 0.69 4.98 15.62
C THR A 65 0.27 6.11 14.67
N LEU A 66 1.09 6.40 13.66
CA LEU A 66 0.80 7.41 12.64
C LEU A 66 -0.42 7.02 11.78
N LEU A 67 -0.56 5.74 11.42
CA LEU A 67 -1.73 5.25 10.70
C LEU A 67 -3.03 5.55 11.47
N LEU A 68 -3.09 5.18 12.76
CA LEU A 68 -4.27 5.45 13.58
C LEU A 68 -4.54 6.94 13.81
N ILE A 69 -3.50 7.79 13.84
CA ILE A 69 -3.65 9.25 13.88
C ILE A 69 -4.29 9.74 12.58
N MET A 70 -3.80 9.29 11.41
CA MET A 70 -4.34 9.70 10.12
C MET A 70 -5.77 9.22 9.93
N GLU A 71 -6.08 7.99 10.29
CA GLU A 71 -7.44 7.44 10.26
C GLU A 71 -8.38 8.22 11.19
N ALA A 72 -7.91 8.62 12.39
CA ALA A 72 -8.71 9.42 13.32
C ALA A 72 -9.00 10.82 12.78
N LEU A 73 -8.07 11.42 12.02
CA LEU A 73 -8.27 12.69 11.32
C LEU A 73 -9.28 12.56 10.16
N ASP A 74 -9.13 11.53 9.34
CA ASP A 74 -10.00 11.30 8.18
C ASP A 74 -11.44 10.96 8.60
N ASP A 75 -11.60 10.23 9.71
CA ASP A 75 -12.90 9.93 10.32
C ASP A 75 -13.52 11.12 11.08
N GLY A 76 -12.79 12.23 11.26
CA GLY A 76 -13.23 13.38 12.03
C GLY A 76 -13.36 13.14 13.54
N ARG A 77 -12.70 12.09 14.08
CA ARG A 77 -12.64 11.81 15.52
C ARG A 77 -11.74 12.79 16.26
N ILE A 78 -10.74 13.32 15.57
CA ILE A 78 -9.86 14.40 16.00
C ILE A 78 -9.73 15.43 14.87
N GLY A 79 -9.38 16.67 15.19
CA GLY A 79 -9.26 17.78 14.23
C GLY A 79 -7.84 18.32 14.13
N TRP A 80 -7.49 18.85 12.97
CA TRP A 80 -6.19 19.51 12.76
C TRP A 80 -5.93 20.70 13.71
N ASP A 81 -7.01 21.34 14.18
CA ASP A 81 -6.96 22.48 15.11
C ASP A 81 -6.96 22.07 16.60
N ASP A 82 -6.95 20.75 16.89
CA ASP A 82 -6.95 20.25 18.26
C ASP A 82 -5.69 20.64 19.01
N MET A 83 -5.86 21.00 20.28
CA MET A 83 -4.77 21.16 21.25
C MET A 83 -4.62 19.88 22.06
N VAL A 84 -3.49 19.21 21.89
CA VAL A 84 -3.20 17.93 22.57
C VAL A 84 -2.54 18.18 23.91
N GLN A 85 -3.18 17.71 24.98
CA GLN A 85 -2.66 17.85 26.34
C GLN A 85 -1.72 16.71 26.69
N THR A 86 -0.61 17.03 27.31
CA THR A 86 0.39 16.06 27.77
C THR A 86 0.09 15.59 29.20
N SER A 87 -0.09 14.30 29.39
CA SER A 87 -0.19 13.68 30.72
C SER A 87 1.17 13.55 31.40
N ALA A 88 1.16 13.25 32.70
CA ALA A 88 2.38 12.87 33.43
C ALA A 88 3.05 11.63 32.84
N ALA A 89 2.28 10.65 32.34
CA ALA A 89 2.79 9.43 31.74
C ALA A 89 3.46 9.73 30.39
N ALA A 90 2.84 10.55 29.53
CA ALA A 90 3.43 10.96 28.27
C ALA A 90 4.72 11.78 28.48
N ALA A 91 4.73 12.72 29.42
CA ALA A 91 5.91 13.52 29.76
C ALA A 91 7.08 12.71 30.32
N ALA A 92 6.80 11.56 30.94
CA ALA A 92 7.81 10.68 31.51
C ALA A 92 8.41 9.67 30.50
N LYS A 93 7.89 9.61 29.25
CA LYS A 93 8.42 8.67 28.24
C LYS A 93 9.88 8.94 27.94
N GLY A 94 10.67 7.86 27.96
CA GLY A 94 12.08 7.88 27.67
C GLY A 94 12.42 7.89 26.17
N GLY A 95 13.70 7.77 25.86
CA GLY A 95 14.19 7.68 24.48
C GLY A 95 14.10 9.00 23.71
N SER A 96 13.73 8.94 22.43
CA SER A 96 13.57 10.15 21.60
C SER A 96 12.33 10.95 22.04
N GLN A 97 12.50 12.27 22.26
CA GLN A 97 11.45 13.12 22.80
C GLN A 97 11.70 14.59 22.47
N ILE A 98 10.67 15.42 22.52
CA ILE A 98 10.78 16.88 22.48
C ILE A 98 10.70 17.50 23.87
N TYR A 99 10.74 16.68 24.93
CA TYR A 99 10.71 17.06 26.34
C TYR A 99 9.41 17.80 26.71
N LEU A 100 8.26 17.17 26.39
CA LEU A 100 6.96 17.67 26.82
C LEU A 100 6.87 17.72 28.35
N LYS A 101 6.24 18.76 28.86
CA LYS A 101 5.97 18.90 30.29
C LYS A 101 4.55 18.43 30.59
N GLU A 102 4.34 17.89 31.79
CA GLU A 102 3.00 17.60 32.27
C GLU A 102 2.09 18.83 32.16
N ASN A 103 0.88 18.65 31.65
CA ASN A 103 -0.12 19.68 31.32
C ASN A 103 0.29 20.66 30.21
N GLU A 104 1.42 20.47 29.53
CA GLU A 104 1.72 21.23 28.32
C GLU A 104 0.73 20.87 27.22
N GLN A 105 0.31 21.88 26.46
CA GLN A 105 -0.56 21.70 25.30
C GLN A 105 0.17 22.19 24.05
N LEU A 106 0.19 21.35 23.01
CA LEU A 106 0.68 21.73 21.70
C LEU A 106 -0.38 21.43 20.62
N PRO A 107 -0.37 22.18 19.51
CA PRO A 107 -1.19 21.84 18.35
C PRO A 107 -0.94 20.42 17.89
N LEU A 108 -1.99 19.71 17.46
CA LEU A 108 -1.91 18.36 16.93
C LEU A 108 -0.85 18.25 15.80
N GLU A 109 -0.79 19.24 14.92
CA GLU A 109 0.19 19.28 13.82
C GLU A 109 1.65 19.28 14.34
N GLU A 110 1.95 19.98 15.44
CA GLU A 110 3.28 19.96 16.05
C GLU A 110 3.61 18.63 16.71
N MET A 111 2.62 17.98 17.34
CA MET A 111 2.76 16.63 17.88
C MET A 111 3.06 15.61 16.77
N LEU A 112 2.25 15.61 15.71
CA LEU A 112 2.42 14.74 14.54
C LEU A 112 3.79 14.94 13.90
N LYS A 113 4.19 16.18 13.64
CA LYS A 113 5.49 16.55 13.10
C LYS A 113 6.63 16.05 13.98
N SER A 114 6.52 16.16 15.29
CA SER A 114 7.53 15.67 16.24
C SER A 114 7.67 14.14 16.24
N ILE A 115 6.55 13.41 16.11
CA ILE A 115 6.54 11.95 15.99
C ILE A 115 7.25 11.51 14.71
N VAL A 116 6.93 12.13 13.59
CA VAL A 116 7.47 11.77 12.28
C VAL A 116 8.95 12.11 12.18
N VAL A 117 9.31 13.37 12.46
CA VAL A 117 10.65 13.91 12.18
C VAL A 117 11.67 13.47 13.23
N SER A 118 11.37 13.67 14.50
CA SER A 118 12.29 13.37 15.61
C SER A 118 12.00 12.07 16.34
N SER A 119 10.95 11.34 15.91
CA SER A 119 10.56 10.08 16.55
C SER A 119 10.10 10.24 18.00
N ALA A 120 9.53 11.39 18.37
CA ALA A 120 9.19 11.77 19.74
C ALA A 120 8.22 10.79 20.40
N ASN A 121 8.67 10.11 21.48
CA ASN A 121 7.89 9.12 22.22
C ASN A 121 6.83 9.78 23.10
N ASP A 122 7.18 10.90 23.73
CA ASP A 122 6.28 11.74 24.51
C ASP A 122 5.08 12.22 23.69
N CYS A 123 5.32 12.71 22.47
CA CYS A 123 4.26 13.09 21.54
C CYS A 123 3.42 11.88 21.09
N ALA A 124 4.03 10.74 20.81
CA ALA A 124 3.32 9.53 20.40
C ALA A 124 2.36 9.05 21.52
N CYS A 125 2.81 9.06 22.77
CA CYS A 125 1.98 8.72 23.92
C CYS A 125 0.86 9.74 24.15
N ALA A 126 1.16 11.05 24.06
CA ALA A 126 0.13 12.08 24.21
C ALA A 126 -0.96 12.00 23.13
N MET A 127 -0.57 11.72 21.88
CA MET A 127 -1.52 11.49 20.79
C MET A 127 -2.34 10.21 20.98
N ALA A 128 -1.74 9.13 21.47
CA ALA A 128 -2.45 7.90 21.80
C ALA A 128 -3.51 8.13 22.88
N GLU A 129 -3.17 8.85 23.94
CA GLU A 129 -4.09 9.24 24.98
C GLU A 129 -5.19 10.17 24.50
N HIS A 130 -4.86 11.11 23.60
CA HIS A 130 -5.83 12.03 23.02
C HIS A 130 -6.90 11.32 22.18
N ILE A 131 -6.50 10.28 21.41
CA ILE A 131 -7.40 9.51 20.55
C ILE A 131 -8.22 8.48 21.33
N ALA A 132 -7.60 7.75 22.24
CA ALA A 132 -8.20 6.57 22.89
C ALA A 132 -8.45 6.75 24.39
N GLY A 133 -8.08 7.88 24.99
CA GLY A 133 -8.20 8.15 26.41
C GLY A 133 -7.08 7.53 27.27
N SER A 134 -6.34 6.57 26.75
CA SER A 134 -5.14 5.99 27.37
C SER A 134 -4.26 5.29 26.36
N GLU A 135 -2.94 5.15 26.66
CA GLU A 135 -2.04 4.34 25.82
C GLU A 135 -2.49 2.88 25.72
N ALA A 136 -3.00 2.29 26.81
CA ALA A 136 -3.48 0.90 26.80
C ALA A 136 -4.65 0.70 25.82
N ALA A 137 -5.65 1.58 25.84
CA ALA A 137 -6.76 1.54 24.89
C ALA A 137 -6.29 1.78 23.44
N PHE A 138 -5.28 2.62 23.24
CA PHE A 138 -4.69 2.84 21.92
C PHE A 138 -3.95 1.60 21.42
N VAL A 139 -3.25 0.87 22.29
CA VAL A 139 -2.59 -0.40 21.95
C VAL A 139 -3.61 -1.47 21.55
N GLU A 140 -4.78 -1.51 22.20
CA GLU A 140 -5.88 -2.38 21.75
C GLU A 140 -6.31 -2.01 20.31
N MET A 141 -6.43 -0.72 19.99
CA MET A 141 -6.74 -0.27 18.64
C MET A 141 -5.62 -0.65 17.65
N MET A 142 -4.32 -0.53 18.03
CA MET A 142 -3.20 -0.96 17.19
C MET A 142 -3.28 -2.44 16.85
N ASN A 143 -3.55 -3.31 17.83
CA ASN A 143 -3.66 -4.74 17.61
C ASN A 143 -4.91 -5.10 16.79
N ALA A 144 -6.05 -4.47 17.04
CA ALA A 144 -7.26 -4.65 16.23
C ALA A 144 -7.03 -4.23 14.77
N ARG A 145 -6.27 -3.14 14.55
CA ARG A 145 -5.93 -2.70 13.19
C ARG A 145 -4.94 -3.64 12.51
N ALA A 146 -3.99 -4.19 13.24
CA ALA A 146 -3.08 -5.22 12.74
C ALA A 146 -3.84 -6.46 12.25
N GLU A 147 -4.84 -6.92 12.98
CA GLU A 147 -5.72 -8.02 12.53
C GLU A 147 -6.47 -7.68 11.25
N GLN A 148 -7.03 -6.46 11.12
CA GLN A 148 -7.72 -6.00 9.92
C GLN A 148 -6.80 -5.95 8.69
N LEU A 149 -5.52 -5.63 8.90
CA LEU A 149 -4.48 -5.61 7.86
C LEU A 149 -3.87 -6.99 7.59
N ALA A 150 -4.37 -8.05 8.22
CA ALA A 150 -3.83 -9.40 8.15
C ALA A 150 -2.35 -9.52 8.58
N MET A 151 -1.91 -8.65 9.51
CA MET A 151 -0.57 -8.68 10.12
C MET A 151 -0.51 -9.77 11.20
N THR A 152 -0.52 -11.03 10.78
CA THR A 152 -0.73 -12.19 11.67
C THR A 152 0.43 -12.47 12.62
N ASP A 153 1.61 -11.94 12.33
CA ASP A 153 2.83 -12.13 13.11
C ASP A 153 3.20 -10.90 13.95
N THR A 154 2.25 -9.95 14.09
CA THR A 154 2.44 -8.70 14.81
C THR A 154 1.68 -8.67 16.13
N HIS A 155 2.35 -8.21 17.18
CA HIS A 155 1.74 -7.87 18.46
C HIS A 155 2.38 -6.61 19.04
N PHE A 156 1.56 -5.59 19.30
CA PHE A 156 1.99 -4.34 19.91
C PHE A 156 1.67 -4.34 21.40
N VAL A 157 2.59 -3.83 22.23
CA VAL A 157 2.39 -3.64 23.68
C VAL A 157 2.52 -2.18 24.12
N ASN A 158 3.02 -1.30 23.24
CA ASN A 158 3.03 0.15 23.43
C ASN A 158 2.99 0.88 22.08
N CYS A 159 2.73 2.19 22.10
CA CYS A 159 2.62 3.00 20.88
C CYS A 159 3.95 3.56 20.36
N THR A 160 5.08 3.26 20.99
CA THR A 160 6.38 3.90 20.73
C THR A 160 7.44 2.95 20.16
N GLY A 161 7.37 1.65 20.52
CA GLY A 161 8.40 0.65 20.26
C GLY A 161 9.58 0.70 21.22
N LEU A 162 9.40 1.31 22.40
CA LEU A 162 10.35 1.15 23.52
C LEU A 162 10.35 -0.29 24.02
N ASP A 163 11.52 -0.78 24.42
CA ASP A 163 11.73 -2.17 24.87
C ASP A 163 12.40 -2.29 26.23
N ASP A 164 12.26 -1.26 27.07
CA ASP A 164 12.79 -1.16 28.42
C ASP A 164 11.90 -1.84 29.49
N GLU A 165 10.64 -2.16 29.17
CA GLU A 165 9.73 -2.87 30.06
C GLU A 165 9.70 -4.37 29.74
N PRO A 166 9.50 -5.26 30.74
CA PRO A 166 9.48 -6.72 30.53
C PRO A 166 8.48 -7.18 29.46
N GLU A 167 7.30 -6.56 29.39
CA GLU A 167 6.23 -6.86 28.46
C GLU A 167 6.66 -6.61 27.01
N ALA A 168 7.64 -5.75 26.78
CA ALA A 168 8.18 -5.46 25.45
C ALA A 168 8.90 -6.68 24.80
N ALA A 169 9.09 -7.78 25.54
CA ALA A 169 9.53 -9.04 24.94
C ALA A 169 8.52 -9.59 23.92
N GLU A 170 7.23 -9.30 24.09
CA GLU A 170 6.14 -9.70 23.20
C GLU A 170 5.85 -8.67 22.10
N HIS A 171 6.54 -7.50 22.11
CA HIS A 171 6.39 -6.47 21.09
C HIS A 171 7.16 -6.86 19.83
N LEU A 172 6.53 -7.65 18.99
CA LEU A 172 7.12 -8.27 17.81
C LEU A 172 6.31 -7.99 16.55
N THR A 173 6.98 -7.93 15.44
CA THR A 173 6.40 -7.81 14.10
C THR A 173 7.37 -8.38 13.07
N THR A 174 7.01 -8.33 11.78
CA THR A 174 7.84 -8.82 10.68
C THR A 174 8.10 -7.71 9.66
N ALA A 175 9.09 -7.88 8.78
CA ALA A 175 9.32 -6.93 7.69
C ALA A 175 8.12 -6.85 6.76
N TYR A 176 7.45 -7.99 6.50
CA TYR A 176 6.25 -8.05 5.68
C TYR A 176 5.07 -7.30 6.32
N ASP A 177 4.79 -7.52 7.61
CA ASP A 177 3.70 -6.84 8.32
C ASP A 177 3.94 -5.32 8.40
N ILE A 178 5.19 -4.91 8.59
CA ILE A 178 5.55 -3.48 8.52
C ILE A 178 5.29 -2.91 7.13
N ALA A 179 5.54 -3.66 6.06
CA ALA A 179 5.24 -3.19 4.71
C ALA A 179 3.73 -3.02 4.51
N LEU A 180 2.88 -3.92 5.07
CA LEU A 180 1.42 -3.78 5.02
C LEU A 180 0.94 -2.49 5.70
N MET A 181 1.35 -2.24 6.95
CA MET A 181 0.94 -1.00 7.64
C MET A 181 1.55 0.26 7.02
N SER A 182 2.74 0.16 6.41
CA SER A 182 3.36 1.27 5.68
C SER A 182 2.61 1.59 4.40
N ARG A 183 2.14 0.56 3.68
CA ARG A 183 1.31 0.69 2.48
C ARG A 183 0.00 1.42 2.79
N GLU A 184 -0.63 1.06 3.89
CA GLU A 184 -1.86 1.69 4.35
C GLU A 184 -1.64 3.14 4.76
N LEU A 185 -0.61 3.42 5.58
CA LEU A 185 -0.27 4.78 5.99
C LEU A 185 0.01 5.70 4.79
N LEU A 186 0.69 5.22 3.75
CA LEU A 186 0.95 5.97 2.53
C LEU A 186 -0.31 6.22 1.68
N GLY A 187 -1.43 5.53 1.97
CA GLY A 187 -2.75 5.83 1.44
C GLY A 187 -3.30 7.18 1.87
N HIS A 188 -2.89 7.66 3.03
CA HIS A 188 -3.23 8.98 3.56
C HIS A 188 -2.26 10.03 3.02
N GLU A 189 -2.54 10.62 1.85
CA GLU A 189 -1.64 11.56 1.17
C GLU A 189 -1.12 12.70 2.07
N ALA A 190 -1.92 13.14 3.06
CA ALA A 190 -1.53 14.19 3.98
C ALA A 190 -0.28 13.84 4.81
N ILE A 191 0.03 12.57 5.05
CA ILE A 191 1.20 12.17 5.84
C ILE A 191 2.51 12.50 5.12
N LYS A 192 2.53 12.49 3.79
CA LYS A 192 3.72 12.78 2.99
C LYS A 192 4.24 14.20 3.21
N LYS A 193 3.35 15.15 3.57
CA LYS A 193 3.73 16.51 3.97
C LYS A 193 4.73 16.50 5.14
N TYR A 194 4.60 15.54 6.06
CA TYR A 194 5.41 15.44 7.28
C TYR A 194 6.59 14.49 7.12
N THR A 195 6.41 13.36 6.46
CA THR A 195 7.46 12.34 6.30
C THR A 195 8.62 12.80 5.43
N THR A 196 8.40 13.78 4.57
CA THR A 196 9.43 14.39 3.70
C THR A 196 10.14 15.60 4.31
N ILE A 197 9.77 16.03 5.51
CA ILE A 197 10.46 17.12 6.21
C ILE A 197 11.86 16.64 6.64
N TRP A 198 12.91 17.36 6.20
CA TRP A 198 14.28 17.09 6.66
C TRP A 198 14.58 17.77 7.99
N MET A 199 14.29 19.05 8.13
CA MET A 199 14.46 19.83 9.35
C MET A 199 13.31 20.81 9.51
N ASP A 200 12.85 21.01 10.73
CA ASP A 200 11.79 21.97 11.05
C ASP A 200 11.90 22.40 12.53
N THR A 201 10.96 23.16 13.01
CA THR A 201 10.87 23.59 14.41
C THR A 201 9.44 23.41 14.94
N VAL A 202 9.33 23.36 16.27
CA VAL A 202 8.07 23.42 17.01
C VAL A 202 8.19 24.45 18.15
N ARG A 203 7.10 24.73 18.85
CA ARG A 203 7.06 25.74 19.91
C ARG A 203 7.55 27.13 19.43
N ASP A 204 6.94 27.64 18.37
CA ASP A 204 7.28 28.94 17.77
C ASP A 204 8.80 29.07 17.47
N GLY A 205 9.42 28.02 16.97
CA GLY A 205 10.83 28.01 16.60
C GLY A 205 11.79 27.73 17.76
N GLN A 206 11.30 27.48 18.97
CA GLN A 206 12.14 27.28 20.16
C GLN A 206 12.76 25.88 20.25
N PHE A 207 12.19 24.88 19.51
CA PHE A 207 12.72 23.52 19.50
C PHE A 207 12.95 23.00 18.08
N GLY A 208 14.19 22.67 17.75
CA GLY A 208 14.57 22.18 16.42
C GLY A 208 14.31 20.70 16.28
N LEU A 209 13.74 20.31 15.14
CA LEU A 209 13.52 18.92 14.72
C LEU A 209 14.48 18.56 13.59
N SER A 210 15.01 17.34 13.61
CA SER A 210 15.83 16.78 12.53
C SER A 210 15.39 15.35 12.22
N ASN A 211 15.14 15.07 10.94
CA ASN A 211 14.64 13.77 10.53
C ASN A 211 15.66 12.67 10.77
N THR A 212 15.21 11.62 11.43
CA THR A 212 16.04 10.43 11.68
C THR A 212 16.24 9.58 10.42
N ASN A 213 15.35 9.74 9.42
CA ASN A 213 15.48 9.08 8.12
C ASN A 213 16.34 9.92 7.16
N LYS A 214 17.63 9.57 7.06
CA LYS A 214 18.57 10.28 6.18
C LYS A 214 18.23 10.19 4.69
N LEU A 215 17.39 9.22 4.26
CA LEU A 215 16.98 9.10 2.87
C LEU A 215 16.20 10.32 2.40
N VAL A 216 15.43 10.97 3.28
CA VAL A 216 14.70 12.21 2.99
C VAL A 216 15.62 13.29 2.41
N ARG A 217 16.88 13.34 2.83
CA ARG A 217 17.87 14.31 2.33
C ARG A 217 18.70 13.79 1.18
N PHE A 218 19.00 12.47 1.15
CA PHE A 218 20.09 11.92 0.35
C PHE A 218 19.65 10.84 -0.65
N TYR A 219 18.34 10.60 -0.80
CA TYR A 219 17.81 9.67 -1.80
C TYR A 219 16.63 10.31 -2.53
N ASP A 220 16.77 10.44 -3.84
CA ASP A 220 15.79 11.10 -4.69
C ASP A 220 14.46 10.34 -4.73
N GLY A 221 13.35 11.10 -4.62
CA GLY A 221 12.00 10.56 -4.59
C GLY A 221 11.55 10.00 -3.24
N THR A 222 12.34 10.13 -2.15
CA THR A 222 11.92 9.63 -0.83
C THR A 222 10.62 10.27 -0.36
N THR A 223 9.63 9.45 -0.03
CA THR A 223 8.33 9.83 0.55
C THR A 223 8.21 9.52 2.04
N GLY A 224 9.12 8.73 2.60
CA GLY A 224 9.15 8.45 4.06
C GLY A 224 10.01 7.25 4.40
N LEU A 225 9.73 6.54 5.48
CA LEU A 225 8.74 6.68 6.54
C LEU A 225 9.42 6.81 7.90
N LYS A 226 9.89 5.67 8.48
CA LYS A 226 10.28 5.62 9.89
C LYS A 226 11.51 4.78 10.16
N THR A 227 12.43 5.32 10.97
CA THR A 227 13.57 4.57 11.52
C THR A 227 13.26 4.02 12.90
N GLY A 228 13.93 2.96 13.29
CA GLY A 228 13.93 2.40 14.64
C GLY A 228 15.33 2.00 15.08
N TYR A 229 15.59 2.08 16.39
CA TYR A 229 16.78 1.54 17.00
C TYR A 229 16.56 1.32 18.49
N THR A 230 16.87 0.13 18.97
CA THR A 230 17.19 -0.20 20.34
C THR A 230 18.35 -1.20 20.33
N SER A 231 18.97 -1.46 21.47
CA SER A 231 20.05 -2.45 21.53
C SER A 231 19.58 -3.86 21.18
N ALA A 232 18.32 -4.19 21.49
CA ALA A 232 17.75 -5.50 21.19
C ALA A 232 17.19 -5.61 19.76
N ALA A 233 16.63 -4.51 19.22
CA ALA A 233 16.07 -4.49 17.86
C ALA A 233 17.13 -4.35 16.76
N GLY A 234 18.31 -3.83 17.08
CA GLY A 234 19.25 -3.37 16.06
C GLY A 234 18.73 -2.15 15.29
N HIS A 235 19.29 -1.87 14.13
CA HIS A 235 18.88 -0.77 13.29
C HIS A 235 17.78 -1.21 12.31
N CYS A 236 16.58 -0.60 12.43
CA CYS A 236 15.39 -0.88 11.63
C CYS A 236 14.97 0.34 10.80
N LEU A 237 14.34 0.11 9.65
CA LEU A 237 13.85 1.16 8.78
C LEU A 237 12.67 0.63 7.95
N SER A 238 11.57 1.36 7.93
CA SER A 238 10.61 1.36 6.84
C SER A 238 10.90 2.61 6.00
N ALA A 239 11.30 2.42 4.75
CA ALA A 239 11.56 3.48 3.78
C ALA A 239 10.57 3.41 2.64
N SER A 240 10.18 4.57 2.10
CA SER A 240 9.40 4.65 0.86
C SER A 240 9.98 5.70 -0.08
N ALA A 241 9.82 5.45 -1.37
CA ALA A 241 10.19 6.40 -2.41
C ALA A 241 9.29 6.22 -3.62
N GLU A 242 9.02 7.32 -4.31
CA GLU A 242 8.19 7.37 -5.51
C GLU A 242 8.98 7.91 -6.69
N ARG A 243 8.91 7.22 -7.84
CA ARG A 243 9.47 7.67 -9.12
C ARG A 243 8.56 7.25 -10.27
N ASN A 244 8.24 8.19 -11.15
CA ASN A 244 7.40 7.94 -12.33
C ASN A 244 6.06 7.25 -12.00
N GLY A 245 5.41 7.66 -10.91
CA GLY A 245 4.13 7.12 -10.45
C GLY A 245 4.20 5.75 -9.74
N MET A 246 5.39 5.13 -9.65
CA MET A 246 5.59 3.89 -8.88
C MET A 246 6.16 4.22 -7.50
N GLU A 247 5.45 3.86 -6.43
CA GLU A 247 5.89 4.04 -5.04
C GLU A 247 6.29 2.69 -4.44
N LEU A 248 7.54 2.61 -4.00
CA LEU A 248 8.12 1.40 -3.41
C LEU A 248 8.29 1.56 -1.90
N ILE A 249 8.06 0.47 -1.17
CA ILE A 249 8.26 0.36 0.27
C ILE A 249 9.36 -0.66 0.50
N ALA A 250 10.46 -0.23 1.14
CA ALA A 250 11.58 -1.07 1.52
C ALA A 250 11.67 -1.13 3.04
N VAL A 251 11.43 -2.29 3.63
CA VAL A 251 11.58 -2.53 5.06
C VAL A 251 12.83 -3.35 5.30
N VAL A 252 13.67 -2.92 6.24
CA VAL A 252 14.86 -3.65 6.69
C VAL A 252 14.88 -3.68 8.21
N LEU A 253 15.14 -4.86 8.79
CA LEU A 253 15.14 -5.09 10.22
C LEU A 253 16.46 -5.70 10.70
N HIS A 254 16.77 -5.42 11.95
CA HIS A 254 17.88 -6.02 12.69
C HIS A 254 19.27 -5.83 12.06
N CYS A 255 19.48 -4.71 11.33
CA CYS A 255 20.79 -4.39 10.79
C CYS A 255 21.78 -4.07 11.90
N ALA A 256 23.05 -4.44 11.72
CA ALA A 256 24.11 -4.23 12.71
C ALA A 256 24.46 -2.75 12.88
N SER A 257 24.32 -1.94 11.84
CA SER A 257 24.65 -0.52 11.88
C SER A 257 23.63 0.36 11.18
N SER A 258 23.67 1.66 11.51
CA SER A 258 22.87 2.67 10.79
C SER A 258 23.25 2.75 9.31
N THR A 259 24.51 2.49 8.96
CA THR A 259 24.97 2.46 7.56
C THR A 259 24.33 1.30 6.82
N ASP A 260 24.38 0.09 7.38
CA ASP A 260 23.84 -1.12 6.77
C ASP A 260 22.35 -0.97 6.47
N ARG A 261 21.57 -0.41 7.40
CA ARG A 261 20.12 -0.19 7.21
C ARG A 261 19.84 0.75 6.05
N PHE A 262 20.57 1.88 5.91
CA PHE A 262 20.34 2.82 4.82
C PHE A 262 20.85 2.30 3.48
N GLU A 263 21.98 1.63 3.44
CA GLU A 263 22.53 1.07 2.21
C GLU A 263 21.66 -0.10 1.71
N SER A 264 21.16 -0.96 2.61
CA SER A 264 20.22 -2.03 2.26
C SER A 264 18.91 -1.47 1.69
N ALA A 265 18.32 -0.47 2.35
CA ALA A 265 17.07 0.14 1.85
C ALA A 265 17.27 0.83 0.49
N LYS A 266 18.39 1.54 0.27
CA LYS A 266 18.72 2.11 -1.05
C LYS A 266 18.87 1.04 -2.12
N ALA A 267 19.55 -0.06 -1.80
CA ALA A 267 19.77 -1.15 -2.74
C ALA A 267 18.44 -1.80 -3.15
N LEU A 268 17.52 -2.03 -2.20
CA LEU A 268 16.16 -2.52 -2.46
C LEU A 268 15.39 -1.56 -3.37
N LEU A 269 15.32 -0.28 -3.02
CA LEU A 269 14.61 0.72 -3.81
C LEU A 269 15.20 0.85 -5.23
N ASN A 270 16.54 0.88 -5.34
CA ASN A 270 17.23 0.91 -6.64
C ASN A 270 16.91 -0.33 -7.48
N TYR A 271 16.88 -1.52 -6.85
CA TYR A 271 16.50 -2.75 -7.53
C TYR A 271 15.08 -2.64 -8.12
N GLY A 272 14.11 -2.20 -7.31
CA GLY A 272 12.73 -2.05 -7.76
C GLY A 272 12.60 -1.07 -8.92
N PHE A 273 13.13 0.15 -8.79
CA PHE A 273 13.08 1.17 -9.85
C PHE A 273 13.87 0.81 -11.11
N SER A 274 14.87 -0.06 -11.00
CA SER A 274 15.67 -0.48 -12.16
C SER A 274 14.99 -1.58 -12.95
N ASN A 275 14.25 -2.48 -12.29
CA ASN A 275 13.72 -3.68 -12.88
C ASN A 275 12.22 -3.64 -13.18
N TYR A 276 11.45 -2.78 -12.51
CA TYR A 276 10.00 -2.75 -12.62
C TYR A 276 9.45 -1.39 -13.06
N ALA A 277 8.25 -1.42 -13.60
CA ALA A 277 7.45 -0.25 -13.94
C ALA A 277 5.97 -0.54 -13.71
N LEU A 278 5.21 0.51 -13.36
CA LEU A 278 3.74 0.45 -13.34
C LEU A 278 3.19 0.85 -14.72
N VAL A 279 2.19 0.12 -15.17
CA VAL A 279 1.39 0.43 -16.34
C VAL A 279 -0.06 0.57 -15.91
N THR A 280 -0.63 1.75 -16.10
CA THR A 280 -2.08 1.97 -15.90
C THR A 280 -2.79 1.55 -17.19
N PRO A 281 -3.80 0.66 -17.11
CA PRO A 281 -4.57 0.27 -18.28
C PRO A 281 -5.36 1.47 -18.81
N GLU A 282 -5.05 1.89 -20.04
CA GLU A 282 -5.81 2.94 -20.71
C GLU A 282 -6.55 2.32 -21.90
N PRO A 283 -7.88 2.03 -21.76
CA PRO A 283 -8.64 1.38 -22.84
C PRO A 283 -8.91 2.32 -24.02
N GLY A 284 -8.66 3.63 -23.88
CA GLY A 284 -9.07 4.61 -24.86
C GLY A 284 -10.59 4.78 -24.92
N GLU A 285 -11.12 5.16 -26.08
CA GLU A 285 -12.57 5.27 -26.28
C GLU A 285 -13.17 3.87 -26.42
N LEU A 286 -14.06 3.49 -25.49
CA LEU A 286 -14.72 2.20 -25.48
C LEU A 286 -15.98 2.22 -26.39
N PRO A 287 -16.12 1.27 -27.32
CA PRO A 287 -17.31 1.21 -28.18
C PRO A 287 -18.54 0.83 -27.36
N ALA A 288 -19.69 1.45 -27.69
CA ALA A 288 -20.96 1.09 -27.11
C ALA A 288 -21.42 -0.29 -27.61
N VAL A 289 -22.00 -1.08 -26.71
CA VAL A 289 -22.57 -2.41 -26.97
C VAL A 289 -24.08 -2.26 -27.19
N PRO A 290 -24.64 -2.67 -28.35
CA PRO A 290 -26.06 -2.65 -28.60
C PRO A 290 -26.84 -3.53 -27.60
N VAL A 291 -27.95 -3.00 -27.05
CA VAL A 291 -28.82 -3.74 -26.12
C VAL A 291 -30.10 -4.11 -26.83
N THR A 292 -30.28 -5.39 -27.12
CA THR A 292 -31.49 -5.89 -27.73
C THR A 292 -32.63 -6.05 -26.71
N LEU A 293 -33.83 -5.61 -27.04
CA LEU A 293 -35.02 -5.64 -26.19
C LEU A 293 -34.88 -4.85 -24.88
N GLY A 294 -33.95 -3.87 -24.84
CA GLY A 294 -33.66 -3.04 -23.68
C GLY A 294 -34.38 -1.71 -23.67
N THR A 295 -34.55 -1.12 -22.49
CA THR A 295 -35.06 0.26 -22.31
C THR A 295 -34.07 1.31 -22.82
N ALA A 296 -32.78 0.99 -22.90
CA ALA A 296 -31.75 1.72 -23.63
C ALA A 296 -31.34 0.92 -24.87
N ALA A 297 -30.98 1.62 -25.96
CA ALA A 297 -30.58 0.99 -27.23
C ALA A 297 -29.16 0.45 -27.21
N GLU A 298 -28.29 1.03 -26.37
CA GLU A 298 -26.86 0.71 -26.23
C GLU A 298 -26.40 1.02 -24.82
N ILE A 299 -25.26 0.44 -24.43
CA ILE A 299 -24.56 0.69 -23.18
C ILE A 299 -23.06 0.75 -23.43
N THR A 300 -22.40 1.81 -22.95
CA THR A 300 -20.93 1.91 -23.01
C THR A 300 -20.33 1.26 -21.79
N PRO A 301 -19.53 0.20 -21.95
CA PRO A 301 -18.88 -0.46 -20.81
C PRO A 301 -17.84 0.44 -20.13
N VAL A 302 -17.49 0.08 -18.89
CA VAL A 302 -16.39 0.67 -18.14
C VAL A 302 -15.42 -0.43 -17.70
N LEU A 303 -14.19 -0.05 -17.33
CA LEU A 303 -13.23 -0.99 -16.77
C LEU A 303 -13.70 -1.46 -15.39
N ALA A 304 -13.68 -2.76 -15.14
CA ALA A 304 -14.05 -3.33 -13.84
C ALA A 304 -12.99 -3.07 -12.76
N ASP A 305 -11.72 -2.98 -13.19
CA ASP A 305 -10.56 -2.80 -12.32
C ASP A 305 -9.52 -1.89 -13.02
N GLU A 306 -9.31 -0.70 -12.46
CA GLU A 306 -8.36 0.30 -12.94
C GLU A 306 -6.99 0.19 -12.24
N THR A 307 -6.79 -0.79 -11.37
CA THR A 307 -5.54 -0.97 -10.63
C THR A 307 -4.36 -1.08 -11.60
N PRO A 308 -3.29 -0.30 -11.40
CA PRO A 308 -2.07 -0.40 -12.20
C PRO A 308 -1.50 -1.81 -12.17
N ILE A 309 -0.81 -2.18 -13.23
CA ILE A 309 -0.18 -3.49 -13.40
C ILE A 309 1.31 -3.31 -13.22
N LEU A 310 1.90 -4.07 -12.30
CA LEU A 310 3.34 -4.10 -12.14
C LEU A 310 3.95 -5.06 -13.16
N ILE A 311 4.94 -4.59 -13.92
CA ILE A 311 5.59 -5.37 -14.98
C ILE A 311 7.10 -5.19 -14.94
N ASP A 312 7.82 -6.12 -15.57
CA ASP A 312 9.23 -5.94 -15.87
C ASP A 312 9.40 -4.68 -16.73
N LYS A 313 10.31 -3.81 -16.33
CA LYS A 313 10.59 -2.53 -17.02
C LYS A 313 10.99 -2.69 -18.48
N ALA A 314 11.62 -3.81 -18.81
CA ALA A 314 11.98 -4.12 -20.20
C ALA A 314 10.74 -4.28 -21.10
N LEU A 315 9.61 -4.67 -20.53
CA LEU A 315 8.34 -4.83 -21.23
C LEU A 315 7.52 -3.54 -21.32
N ALA A 316 7.78 -2.54 -20.49
CA ALA A 316 6.95 -1.34 -20.37
C ALA A 316 6.87 -0.52 -21.68
N ALA A 317 7.95 -0.46 -22.45
CA ALA A 317 8.00 0.30 -23.70
C ALA A 317 7.18 -0.29 -24.86
N GLY A 318 6.80 -1.57 -24.75
CA GLY A 318 6.07 -2.29 -25.81
C GLY A 318 4.64 -2.66 -25.42
N VAL A 319 4.06 -1.98 -24.42
CA VAL A 319 2.69 -2.26 -23.97
C VAL A 319 1.69 -1.78 -25.00
N GLU A 320 0.80 -2.68 -25.41
CA GLU A 320 -0.32 -2.42 -26.30
C GLU A 320 -1.61 -2.89 -25.64
N THR A 321 -2.69 -2.16 -25.85
CA THR A 321 -4.04 -2.51 -25.36
C THR A 321 -4.94 -2.89 -26.52
N ARG A 322 -5.76 -3.92 -26.33
CA ARG A 322 -6.76 -4.35 -27.29
C ARG A 322 -8.11 -4.52 -26.58
N VAL A 323 -9.10 -3.75 -27.05
CA VAL A 323 -10.48 -3.85 -26.59
C VAL A 323 -11.23 -4.87 -27.45
N CYS A 324 -11.96 -5.77 -26.80
CA CYS A 324 -12.89 -6.69 -27.43
C CYS A 324 -14.22 -6.60 -26.66
N VAL A 325 -15.27 -6.09 -27.27
CA VAL A 325 -16.62 -6.03 -26.69
C VAL A 325 -17.57 -6.98 -27.41
N ASP A 326 -18.65 -7.36 -26.75
CA ASP A 326 -19.70 -8.18 -27.31
C ASP A 326 -20.38 -7.45 -28.49
N GLU A 327 -20.75 -8.18 -29.53
CA GLU A 327 -21.48 -7.61 -30.69
C GLU A 327 -22.85 -7.05 -30.28
N SER A 328 -23.50 -7.66 -29.30
CA SER A 328 -24.76 -7.18 -28.69
C SER A 328 -25.03 -7.96 -27.39
N VAL A 329 -25.85 -7.38 -26.52
CA VAL A 329 -26.36 -8.04 -25.31
C VAL A 329 -27.88 -7.97 -25.29
N THR A 330 -28.54 -8.98 -24.71
CA THR A 330 -30.01 -8.99 -24.58
C THR A 330 -30.43 -8.56 -23.19
N ALA A 331 -31.38 -7.60 -23.10
CA ALA A 331 -31.91 -7.14 -21.82
C ALA A 331 -32.71 -8.24 -21.10
N PRO A 332 -32.78 -8.26 -19.75
CA PRO A 332 -32.16 -7.25 -18.87
C PRO A 332 -30.63 -7.41 -18.76
N VAL A 333 -29.95 -6.28 -18.69
CA VAL A 333 -28.50 -6.21 -18.36
C VAL A 333 -28.37 -5.75 -16.92
N GLU A 334 -27.56 -6.43 -16.14
CA GLU A 334 -27.32 -6.05 -14.75
C GLU A 334 -26.05 -5.19 -14.63
N ALA A 335 -26.04 -4.22 -13.71
CA ALA A 335 -24.83 -3.48 -13.38
C ALA A 335 -23.71 -4.46 -12.93
N GLY A 336 -22.49 -4.30 -13.47
CA GLY A 336 -21.37 -5.22 -13.24
C GLY A 336 -21.34 -6.44 -14.18
N GLN A 337 -22.35 -6.62 -15.05
CA GLN A 337 -22.30 -7.70 -16.06
C GLN A 337 -21.17 -7.45 -17.05
N THR A 338 -20.34 -8.48 -17.31
CA THR A 338 -19.26 -8.41 -18.31
C THR A 338 -19.84 -8.25 -19.71
N LEU A 339 -19.33 -7.26 -20.45
CA LEU A 339 -19.70 -6.90 -21.82
C LEU A 339 -18.51 -6.98 -22.78
N GLY A 340 -17.34 -7.36 -22.29
CA GLY A 340 -16.14 -7.46 -23.09
C GLY A 340 -14.88 -7.59 -22.23
N THR A 341 -13.74 -7.53 -22.89
CA THR A 341 -12.41 -7.67 -22.25
C THR A 341 -11.42 -6.68 -22.83
N LEU A 342 -10.62 -6.06 -21.97
CA LEU A 342 -9.43 -5.33 -22.31
C LEU A 342 -8.24 -6.28 -22.15
N THR A 343 -7.56 -6.63 -23.23
CA THR A 343 -6.32 -7.42 -23.21
C THR A 343 -5.12 -6.47 -23.30
N ILE A 344 -4.19 -6.62 -22.36
CA ILE A 344 -2.94 -5.84 -22.29
C ILE A 344 -1.81 -6.78 -22.65
N THR A 345 -1.03 -6.39 -23.68
CA THR A 345 0.07 -7.19 -24.22
C THR A 345 1.37 -6.41 -24.23
N SER A 346 2.51 -7.11 -24.19
CA SER A 346 3.82 -6.55 -24.50
C SER A 346 4.68 -7.60 -25.20
N GLY A 347 5.37 -7.21 -26.25
CA GLY A 347 6.19 -8.13 -27.05
C GLY A 347 5.41 -9.32 -27.62
N GLY A 348 4.09 -9.17 -27.82
CA GLY A 348 3.20 -10.24 -28.30
C GLY A 348 2.75 -11.25 -27.23
N GLN A 349 3.10 -11.04 -25.96
CA GLN A 349 2.63 -11.82 -24.83
C GLN A 349 1.54 -11.08 -24.09
N THR A 350 0.47 -11.77 -23.67
CA THR A 350 -0.56 -11.21 -22.79
C THR A 350 0.02 -11.05 -21.39
N ILE A 351 -0.02 -9.82 -20.87
CA ILE A 351 0.41 -9.46 -19.52
C ILE A 351 -0.75 -9.56 -18.55
N ALA A 352 -1.90 -8.99 -18.95
CA ALA A 352 -3.10 -9.00 -18.14
C ALA A 352 -4.38 -8.91 -19.02
N GLU A 353 -5.48 -9.33 -18.43
CA GLU A 353 -6.82 -9.12 -18.95
C GLU A 353 -7.66 -8.44 -17.88
N ARG A 354 -8.55 -7.53 -18.31
CA ARG A 354 -9.49 -6.82 -17.45
C ARG A 354 -10.89 -6.88 -18.05
N ASP A 355 -11.89 -7.15 -17.23
CA ASP A 355 -13.26 -7.16 -17.65
C ASP A 355 -13.75 -5.74 -17.96
N LEU A 356 -14.52 -5.63 -19.03
CA LEU A 356 -15.30 -4.46 -19.37
C LEU A 356 -16.74 -4.74 -18.96
N ILE A 357 -17.30 -3.96 -18.03
CA ILE A 357 -18.57 -4.22 -17.38
C ILE A 357 -19.60 -3.14 -17.65
N ALA A 358 -20.87 -3.50 -17.51
CA ALA A 358 -21.99 -2.55 -17.53
C ALA A 358 -21.93 -1.62 -16.30
N PRO A 359 -21.84 -0.28 -16.48
CA PRO A 359 -21.81 0.66 -15.35
C PRO A 359 -23.16 0.76 -14.62
N GLU A 360 -24.25 0.42 -15.30
CA GLU A 360 -25.61 0.50 -14.80
C GLU A 360 -26.49 -0.62 -15.37
N SER A 361 -27.65 -0.84 -14.76
CA SER A 361 -28.59 -1.85 -15.25
C SER A 361 -29.46 -1.30 -16.36
N VAL A 362 -29.73 -2.12 -17.41
CA VAL A 362 -30.69 -1.82 -18.48
C VAL A 362 -31.86 -2.81 -18.40
N GLY A 363 -33.03 -2.30 -18.10
CA GLY A 363 -34.26 -3.10 -18.00
C GLY A 363 -34.76 -3.62 -19.37
N ALA A 364 -35.47 -4.76 -19.36
CA ALA A 364 -36.13 -5.26 -20.56
C ALA A 364 -37.37 -4.42 -20.94
N LEU A 365 -37.57 -4.19 -22.23
CA LEU A 365 -38.78 -3.58 -22.74
C LEU A 365 -40.03 -4.42 -22.41
N ARG A 366 -41.08 -3.76 -21.92
CA ARG A 366 -42.39 -4.41 -21.73
C ARG A 366 -43.16 -4.42 -23.05
N TRP A 367 -44.09 -5.34 -23.19
CA TRP A 367 -44.94 -5.45 -24.40
C TRP A 367 -45.59 -4.12 -24.82
N GLY A 368 -45.99 -3.29 -23.87
CA GLY A 368 -46.57 -1.97 -24.14
C GLY A 368 -45.58 -0.99 -24.79
N ASP A 369 -44.30 -1.06 -24.39
CA ASP A 369 -43.24 -0.20 -24.91
C ASP A 369 -42.89 -0.56 -26.35
N VAL A 370 -42.85 -1.87 -26.65
CA VAL A 370 -42.62 -2.40 -28.00
C VAL A 370 -43.75 -1.99 -28.93
N PHE A 371 -44.99 -2.11 -28.46
CA PHE A 371 -46.17 -1.72 -29.24
C PHE A 371 -46.21 -0.21 -29.54
N LEU A 372 -45.84 0.62 -28.58
CA LEU A 372 -45.76 2.07 -28.77
C LEU A 372 -44.62 2.46 -29.74
N GLN A 373 -43.46 1.77 -29.69
CA GLN A 373 -42.36 1.98 -30.65
C GLN A 373 -42.80 1.60 -32.08
N MET A 374 -43.47 0.47 -32.25
CA MET A 374 -44.00 0.05 -33.56
C MET A 374 -45.01 1.06 -34.11
N LEU A 375 -45.93 1.56 -33.27
CA LEU A 375 -46.92 2.59 -33.65
C LEU A 375 -46.23 3.89 -34.07
N ARG A 376 -45.20 4.33 -33.32
CA ARG A 376 -44.44 5.53 -33.68
C ARG A 376 -43.70 5.37 -35.01
N ALA A 377 -43.07 4.22 -35.25
CA ALA A 377 -42.39 3.93 -36.51
C ALA A 377 -43.39 3.91 -37.71
N LEU A 378 -44.59 3.40 -37.52
CA LEU A 378 -45.65 3.41 -38.53
C LEU A 378 -46.27 4.79 -38.80
N CYS A 379 -46.28 5.69 -37.81
CA CYS A 379 -46.89 7.01 -37.94
C CYS A 379 -45.87 8.10 -38.40
N MET A 380 -44.56 7.83 -38.30
CA MET A 380 -43.51 8.80 -38.68
C MET A 380 -42.74 8.42 -39.95
N GLY A 381 -43.05 7.32 -40.59
CA GLY A 381 -42.62 6.93 -41.95
C GLY A 381 -43.67 7.37 -42.95
#